data_f6b7a199d5bdba9b3357606ff8de1069
#
_entry.id   f6b7a199d5bdba9b3357606ff8de1069
#
_cell.length_a   1.000
_cell.length_b   1.000
_cell.length_c   1.000
_cell.angle_alpha   90.00
_cell.angle_beta   90.00
_cell.angle_gamma   90.00
#
_symmetry.space_group_name_H-M   'P 1'
#
loop_
_entity.id
_entity.type
_entity.pdbx_description
1 polymer ?
#
loop_
_entity_poly.entity_id
_entity_poly.type
_entity_poly.pdbx_seq_one_letter_code
_entity_poly.pdbx_strand_id
1 'polypeptide(L)'
;MSMHLYDRPVFQSSSFFQKGVSSMPNLQVNMTKDPILKSLVIFALPILFSNIFQQLYNTIDIMIVGNFLGDSSLAAIGASSSIYELLLGFCFGVGNGLSIVVSRYFGQGDKTLLKKSVAGAITIGLILTVILMMFSSVGLYPLMRALKTPENILVESHSYVSTLTTFIGVMFAYNLLSGLLRGIGNSFMPLIFLIISSLTNIMLDLLFITRFQMGIRGAAVATVIAQGFSVILCLIYIIRKTPILVPERQHFAVGKKLYRELATQGLSMGFMNAVVSSGTVILQSAINSLGEVYIACQATARKLNSFCLMPVSTIGASMSTFVSQNRGAGNKDRIRKGIRTACIMDVCWGVTAMIILFFFACNLVTLFGSTQDVILDNAALYLRFTAPFYAVLGILFNMRNSLQALGEKTKPLISSFMECAGKIIFALFIIPAMGYWGVIICEPLIWCFMTAQLVYCYLHVPYLKKEN
;
A
#
# COMPACT_ATOMS: atom_id res chain seq x y z
N MET A 1 -1.91 64.44 -25.90
CA MET A 1 -2.03 64.27 -24.43
C MET A 1 -2.29 62.85 -24.17
N SER A 2 -1.20 62.06 -24.09
CA SER A 2 -1.19 60.59 -24.00
C SER A 2 -0.77 60.22 -22.60
N MET A 3 -1.64 59.44 -21.95
CA MET A 3 -1.47 59.00 -20.59
C MET A 3 -0.85 57.58 -20.62
N HIS A 4 0.40 57.48 -20.22
CA HIS A 4 1.09 56.21 -19.96
C HIS A 4 0.53 55.57 -18.71
N LEU A 5 0.02 54.34 -18.83
CA LEU A 5 -0.39 53.48 -17.72
C LEU A 5 0.71 52.46 -17.43
N TYR A 6 1.20 52.51 -16.21
CA TYR A 6 1.98 51.61 -15.37
C TYR A 6 2.16 50.17 -15.85
N ASP A 7 3.39 49.86 -16.22
CA ASP A 7 3.98 48.51 -16.17
C ASP A 7 4.28 48.15 -14.72
N ARG A 8 3.57 47.12 -14.19
CA ARG A 8 3.95 46.46 -12.94
C ARG A 8 4.90 45.34 -13.28
N PRO A 9 6.02 45.14 -12.55
CA PRO A 9 6.91 44.01 -12.76
C PRO A 9 6.23 42.70 -12.35
N VAL A 10 6.04 41.81 -13.33
CA VAL A 10 5.67 40.43 -13.11
C VAL A 10 6.81 39.75 -12.33
N PHE A 11 6.48 39.27 -11.16
CA PHE A 11 7.35 38.45 -10.32
C PHE A 11 8.03 37.34 -11.14
N GLN A 12 9.30 37.55 -11.45
CA GLN A 12 10.20 36.49 -11.92
C GLN A 12 10.57 35.60 -10.73
N SER A 13 9.66 34.74 -10.32
CA SER A 13 9.95 33.69 -9.34
C SER A 13 10.25 32.39 -10.06
N SER A 14 11.48 31.93 -9.89
CA SER A 14 11.93 30.55 -10.00
C SER A 14 12.20 29.96 -11.39
N SER A 15 13.15 30.52 -12.11
CA SER A 15 13.84 29.83 -13.23
C SER A 15 14.59 28.55 -12.79
N PHE A 16 14.91 28.39 -11.51
CA PHE A 16 15.61 27.25 -10.94
C PHE A 16 14.73 26.00 -10.88
N PHE A 17 13.47 26.15 -10.45
CA PHE A 17 12.49 25.05 -10.43
C PHE A 17 12.04 24.64 -11.84
N GLN A 18 11.95 25.56 -12.77
CA GLN A 18 11.59 25.29 -14.16
C GLN A 18 12.68 24.50 -14.91
N LYS A 19 13.97 24.79 -14.69
CA LYS A 19 15.08 24.06 -15.30
C LYS A 19 15.25 22.63 -14.76
N GLY A 20 15.04 22.43 -13.46
CA GLY A 20 15.12 21.10 -12.85
C GLY A 20 14.04 20.12 -13.33
N VAL A 21 12.83 20.61 -13.60
CA VAL A 21 11.70 19.77 -14.04
C VAL A 21 11.70 19.53 -15.57
N SER A 22 12.33 20.39 -16.36
CA SER A 22 12.42 20.23 -17.83
C SER A 22 13.52 19.26 -18.27
N SER A 23 14.52 18.99 -17.43
CA SER A 23 15.64 18.09 -17.72
C SER A 23 15.45 16.68 -17.22
N MET A 24 14.34 16.35 -16.52
CA MET A 24 14.08 14.97 -16.09
C MET A 24 13.73 14.10 -17.30
N PRO A 25 14.44 12.97 -17.51
CA PRO A 25 14.10 12.03 -18.57
C PRO A 25 12.65 11.57 -18.39
N ASN A 26 11.97 11.38 -19.50
CA ASN A 26 10.59 10.89 -19.50
C ASN A 26 10.59 9.42 -19.04
N LEU A 27 10.57 9.21 -17.71
CA LEU A 27 10.62 7.89 -17.05
C LEU A 27 9.27 7.15 -17.07
N GLN A 28 8.38 7.59 -17.95
CA GLN A 28 7.12 6.93 -18.19
C GLN A 28 7.35 5.65 -19.00
N VAL A 29 7.01 4.50 -18.40
CA VAL A 29 7.14 3.19 -19.03
C VAL A 29 5.92 2.89 -19.88
N ASN A 30 6.14 2.51 -21.13
CA ASN A 30 5.07 2.05 -22.01
C ASN A 30 4.79 0.56 -21.78
N MET A 31 3.83 0.26 -20.91
CA MET A 31 3.50 -1.12 -20.54
C MET A 31 2.94 -1.95 -21.70
N THR A 32 2.45 -1.29 -22.75
CA THR A 32 1.82 -1.98 -23.89
C THR A 32 2.79 -2.31 -25.05
N LYS A 33 3.94 -1.63 -25.11
CA LYS A 33 4.87 -1.77 -26.24
C LYS A 33 6.28 -2.20 -25.87
N ASP A 34 6.83 -1.68 -24.75
CA ASP A 34 8.24 -1.93 -24.37
C ASP A 34 8.48 -3.41 -24.00
N PRO A 35 9.73 -3.92 -24.04
CA PRO A 35 10.05 -5.29 -23.63
C PRO A 35 9.51 -5.58 -22.22
N ILE A 36 8.84 -6.72 -22.03
CA ILE A 36 8.07 -7.03 -20.83
C ILE A 36 8.92 -6.95 -19.56
N LEU A 37 10.06 -7.67 -19.53
CA LEU A 37 10.95 -7.69 -18.37
C LEU A 37 11.45 -6.29 -18.03
N LYS A 38 11.90 -5.53 -19.04
CA LYS A 38 12.38 -4.16 -18.87
C LYS A 38 11.28 -3.25 -18.30
N SER A 39 10.06 -3.36 -18.84
CA SER A 39 8.90 -2.58 -18.37
C SER A 39 8.59 -2.86 -16.90
N LEU A 40 8.55 -4.14 -16.51
CA LEU A 40 8.25 -4.54 -15.14
C LEU A 40 9.34 -4.07 -14.17
N VAL A 41 10.62 -4.27 -14.50
CA VAL A 41 11.75 -3.87 -13.63
C VAL A 41 11.81 -2.35 -13.46
N ILE A 42 11.79 -1.57 -14.57
CA ILE A 42 11.88 -0.11 -14.50
C ILE A 42 10.69 0.50 -13.76
N PHE A 43 9.50 -0.10 -13.87
CA PHE A 43 8.32 0.37 -13.16
C PHE A 43 8.30 -0.08 -11.70
N ALA A 44 8.77 -1.31 -11.39
CA ALA A 44 8.79 -1.85 -10.04
C ALA A 44 9.84 -1.19 -9.14
N LEU A 45 11.03 -0.86 -9.68
CA LEU A 45 12.11 -0.28 -8.88
C LEU A 45 11.69 0.99 -8.10
N PRO A 46 11.06 2.01 -8.70
CA PRO A 46 10.61 3.17 -7.92
C PRO A 46 9.57 2.81 -6.86
N ILE A 47 8.70 1.82 -7.10
CA ILE A 47 7.73 1.36 -6.10
C ILE A 47 8.45 0.65 -4.95
N LEU A 48 9.45 -0.18 -5.24
CA LEU A 48 10.28 -0.83 -4.22
C LEU A 48 10.97 0.19 -3.33
N PHE A 49 11.61 1.19 -3.95
CA PHE A 49 12.23 2.28 -3.19
C PHE A 49 11.21 3.07 -2.38
N SER A 50 10.00 3.32 -2.93
CA SER A 50 8.91 3.95 -2.16
C SER A 50 8.55 3.15 -0.92
N ASN A 51 8.44 1.83 -1.02
CA ASN A 51 8.14 0.96 0.11
C ASN A 51 9.25 0.97 1.16
N ILE A 52 10.53 0.97 0.74
CA ILE A 52 11.70 1.07 1.63
C ILE A 52 11.68 2.43 2.36
N PHE A 53 11.52 3.55 1.63
CA PHE A 53 11.45 4.88 2.24
C PHE A 53 10.25 5.02 3.18
N GLN A 54 9.11 4.44 2.85
CA GLN A 54 7.93 4.42 3.72
C GLN A 54 8.24 3.68 5.04
N GLN A 55 8.93 2.55 4.97
CA GLN A 55 9.30 1.79 6.16
C GLN A 55 10.33 2.52 7.02
N LEU A 56 11.33 3.14 6.39
CA LEU A 56 12.32 3.96 7.10
C LEU A 56 11.66 5.16 7.78
N TYR A 57 10.80 5.87 7.07
CA TYR A 57 10.04 6.99 7.60
C TYR A 57 9.19 6.57 8.81
N ASN A 58 8.40 5.50 8.72
CA ASN A 58 7.60 5.00 9.84
C ASN A 58 8.48 4.65 11.07
N THR A 59 9.66 4.10 10.82
CA THR A 59 10.62 3.77 11.90
C THR A 59 11.14 5.04 12.57
N ILE A 60 11.52 6.06 11.80
CA ILE A 60 12.02 7.34 12.32
C ILE A 60 10.94 8.06 13.12
N ASP A 61 9.70 8.07 12.65
CA ASP A 61 8.56 8.67 13.34
C ASP A 61 8.35 8.03 14.72
N ILE A 62 8.34 6.69 14.79
CA ILE A 62 8.25 5.95 16.06
C ILE A 62 9.46 6.27 16.97
N MET A 63 10.66 6.38 16.43
CA MET A 63 11.85 6.72 17.21
C MET A 63 11.79 8.16 17.78
N ILE A 64 11.28 9.12 17.00
CA ILE A 64 11.12 10.50 17.48
C ILE A 64 10.11 10.53 18.63
N VAL A 65 8.95 9.89 18.46
CA VAL A 65 7.94 9.83 19.52
C VAL A 65 8.49 9.13 20.76
N GLY A 66 9.13 7.98 20.63
CA GLY A 66 9.70 7.24 21.78
C GLY A 66 10.75 8.04 22.54
N ASN A 67 11.68 8.70 21.83
CA ASN A 67 12.76 9.45 22.46
C ASN A 67 12.32 10.76 23.13
N PHE A 68 11.32 11.45 22.59
CA PHE A 68 10.93 12.76 23.07
C PHE A 68 9.65 12.77 23.93
N LEU A 69 8.74 11.81 23.74
CA LEU A 69 7.47 11.74 24.48
C LEU A 69 7.41 10.55 25.46
N GLY A 70 8.34 9.59 25.32
CA GLY A 70 8.46 8.45 26.23
C GLY A 70 7.50 7.27 25.92
N ASP A 71 7.58 6.26 26.80
CA ASP A 71 6.95 4.95 26.58
C ASP A 71 5.40 5.01 26.59
N SER A 72 4.80 5.91 27.36
CA SER A 72 3.33 6.06 27.40
C SER A 72 2.77 6.48 26.05
N SER A 73 3.37 7.48 25.39
CA SER A 73 2.95 7.94 24.07
C SER A 73 3.24 6.88 22.99
N LEU A 74 4.33 6.14 23.14
CA LEU A 74 4.63 5.01 22.24
C LEU A 74 3.58 3.90 22.39
N ALA A 75 3.17 3.58 23.61
CA ALA A 75 2.09 2.62 23.87
C ALA A 75 0.75 3.12 23.33
N ALA A 76 0.47 4.42 23.39
CA ALA A 76 -0.73 5.02 22.83
C ALA A 76 -0.81 4.90 21.31
N ILE A 77 0.31 5.12 20.58
CA ILE A 77 0.40 4.85 19.13
C ILE A 77 0.17 3.36 18.87
N GLY A 78 0.88 2.48 19.58
CA GLY A 78 0.76 1.04 19.41
C GLY A 78 -0.67 0.52 19.58
N ALA A 79 -1.38 0.98 20.62
CA ALA A 79 -2.76 0.58 20.88
C ALA A 79 -3.74 1.04 19.79
N SER A 80 -3.46 2.15 19.12
CA SER A 80 -4.31 2.74 18.09
C SER A 80 -3.90 2.35 16.67
N SER A 81 -2.69 1.81 16.46
CA SER A 81 -2.14 1.49 15.15
C SER A 81 -3.01 0.51 14.36
N SER A 82 -3.53 -0.53 14.99
CA SER A 82 -4.36 -1.54 14.32
C SER A 82 -5.64 -0.97 13.70
N ILE A 83 -6.28 -0.01 14.37
CA ILE A 83 -7.48 0.67 13.85
C ILE A 83 -7.11 1.54 12.66
N TYR A 84 -6.03 2.31 12.82
CA TYR A 84 -5.55 3.19 11.77
C TYR A 84 -5.08 2.42 10.52
N GLU A 85 -4.31 1.35 10.70
CA GLU A 85 -3.86 0.48 9.62
C GLU A 85 -5.01 -0.17 8.85
N LEU A 86 -6.09 -0.57 9.55
CA LEU A 86 -7.28 -1.12 8.90
C LEU A 86 -7.95 -0.07 8.00
N LEU A 87 -8.12 1.16 8.50
CA LEU A 87 -8.70 2.26 7.74
C LEU A 87 -7.81 2.67 6.56
N LEU A 88 -6.50 2.80 6.79
CA LEU A 88 -5.53 3.09 5.73
C LEU A 88 -5.48 1.97 4.67
N GLY A 89 -5.46 0.71 5.08
CA GLY A 89 -5.46 -0.44 4.20
C GLY A 89 -6.70 -0.45 3.29
N PHE A 90 -7.86 -0.14 3.87
CA PHE A 90 -9.09 0.02 3.12
C PHE A 90 -8.98 1.16 2.09
N CYS A 91 -8.56 2.35 2.51
CA CYS A 91 -8.37 3.50 1.63
C CYS A 91 -7.36 3.22 0.51
N PHE A 92 -6.23 2.60 0.85
CA PHE A 92 -5.21 2.19 -0.11
C PHE A 92 -5.77 1.19 -1.13
N GLY A 93 -6.54 0.21 -0.66
CA GLY A 93 -7.22 -0.75 -1.53
C GLY A 93 -8.18 -0.08 -2.50
N VAL A 94 -9.05 0.81 -2.00
CA VAL A 94 -9.98 1.56 -2.84
C VAL A 94 -9.24 2.40 -3.88
N GLY A 95 -8.23 3.17 -3.47
CA GLY A 95 -7.42 4.00 -4.37
C GLY A 95 -6.76 3.19 -5.49
N ASN A 96 -6.17 2.04 -5.16
CA ASN A 96 -5.59 1.12 -6.15
C ASN A 96 -6.66 0.52 -7.08
N GLY A 97 -7.81 0.12 -6.54
CA GLY A 97 -8.91 -0.40 -7.35
C GLY A 97 -9.45 0.62 -8.37
N LEU A 98 -9.59 1.87 -7.96
CA LEU A 98 -9.96 2.97 -8.86
C LEU A 98 -8.89 3.20 -9.95
N SER A 99 -7.62 3.16 -9.57
CA SER A 99 -6.50 3.36 -10.50
C SER A 99 -6.39 2.24 -11.55
N ILE A 100 -6.78 1.00 -11.23
CA ILE A 100 -6.86 -0.12 -12.18
C ILE A 100 -7.84 0.19 -13.34
N VAL A 101 -8.99 0.76 -13.02
CA VAL A 101 -9.98 1.12 -14.04
C VAL A 101 -9.45 2.25 -14.93
N VAL A 102 -8.85 3.27 -14.34
CA VAL A 102 -8.19 4.38 -15.06
C VAL A 102 -7.07 3.86 -15.96
N SER A 103 -6.21 2.98 -15.44
CA SER A 103 -5.12 2.34 -16.16
C SER A 103 -5.61 1.56 -17.39
N ARG A 104 -6.78 0.91 -17.29
CA ARG A 104 -7.41 0.20 -18.41
C ARG A 104 -7.82 1.14 -19.54
N TYR A 105 -8.50 2.23 -19.22
CA TYR A 105 -8.90 3.22 -20.23
C TYR A 105 -7.71 3.96 -20.83
N PHE A 106 -6.64 4.15 -20.04
CA PHE A 106 -5.37 4.64 -20.57
C PHE A 106 -4.78 3.67 -21.62
N GLY A 107 -4.75 2.38 -21.31
CA GLY A 107 -4.30 1.33 -22.26
C GLY A 107 -5.16 1.22 -23.50
N GLN A 108 -6.46 1.49 -23.39
CA GLN A 108 -7.40 1.52 -24.52
C GLN A 108 -7.15 2.72 -25.46
N GLY A 109 -6.50 3.78 -24.97
CA GLY A 109 -6.25 5.01 -25.74
C GLY A 109 -7.44 5.95 -25.83
N ASP A 110 -8.56 5.67 -25.16
CA ASP A 110 -9.76 6.51 -25.13
C ASP A 110 -9.62 7.64 -24.10
N LYS A 111 -9.26 8.83 -24.59
CA LYS A 111 -9.05 10.02 -23.74
C LYS A 111 -10.33 10.46 -23.00
N THR A 112 -11.49 10.30 -23.61
CA THR A 112 -12.76 10.71 -23.02
C THR A 112 -13.16 9.78 -21.87
N LEU A 113 -13.09 8.47 -22.07
CA LEU A 113 -13.37 7.49 -21.02
C LEU A 113 -12.29 7.54 -19.91
N LEU A 114 -11.04 7.80 -20.26
CA LEU A 114 -9.98 8.02 -19.29
C LEU A 114 -10.30 9.21 -18.37
N LYS A 115 -10.60 10.38 -18.92
CA LYS A 115 -10.96 11.56 -18.14
C LYS A 115 -12.23 11.37 -17.32
N LYS A 116 -13.25 10.68 -17.88
CA LYS A 116 -14.47 10.29 -17.15
C LYS A 116 -14.16 9.32 -15.99
N SER A 117 -13.25 8.36 -16.19
CA SER A 117 -12.87 7.44 -15.12
C SER A 117 -12.11 8.14 -13.99
N VAL A 118 -11.26 9.13 -14.31
CA VAL A 118 -10.61 9.99 -13.30
C VAL A 118 -11.64 10.82 -12.53
N ALA A 119 -12.59 11.47 -13.23
CA ALA A 119 -13.67 12.24 -12.60
C ALA A 119 -14.52 11.36 -11.67
N GLY A 120 -14.88 10.16 -12.13
CA GLY A 120 -15.62 9.18 -11.32
C GLY A 120 -14.83 8.69 -10.10
N ALA A 121 -13.51 8.48 -10.25
CA ALA A 121 -12.63 8.10 -9.15
C ALA A 121 -12.54 9.21 -8.09
N ILE A 122 -12.43 10.47 -8.50
CA ILE A 122 -12.44 11.63 -7.60
C ILE A 122 -13.79 11.70 -6.85
N THR A 123 -14.92 11.56 -7.56
CA THR A 123 -16.24 11.62 -6.95
C THR A 123 -16.45 10.51 -5.92
N ILE A 124 -16.10 9.26 -6.26
CA ILE A 124 -16.20 8.12 -5.33
C ILE A 124 -15.26 8.35 -4.13
N GLY A 125 -14.06 8.85 -4.38
CA GLY A 125 -13.11 9.15 -3.33
C GLY A 125 -13.60 10.20 -2.34
N LEU A 126 -14.20 11.27 -2.82
CA LEU A 126 -14.79 12.31 -1.96
C LEU A 126 -15.95 11.76 -1.12
N ILE A 127 -16.86 11.01 -1.73
CA ILE A 127 -17.99 10.37 -1.01
C ILE A 127 -17.46 9.44 0.08
N LEU A 128 -16.51 8.57 -0.27
CA LEU A 128 -15.91 7.63 0.69
C LEU A 128 -15.20 8.36 1.83
N THR A 129 -14.44 9.40 1.53
CA THR A 129 -13.77 10.23 2.54
C THR A 129 -14.76 10.81 3.53
N VAL A 130 -15.86 11.39 3.05
CA VAL A 130 -16.90 11.95 3.94
C VAL A 130 -17.51 10.85 4.81
N ILE A 131 -17.83 9.69 4.25
CA ILE A 131 -18.37 8.55 5.02
C ILE A 131 -17.38 8.11 6.11
N LEU A 132 -16.10 7.96 5.78
CA LEU A 132 -15.09 7.54 6.74
C LEU A 132 -14.85 8.59 7.83
N MET A 133 -14.85 9.87 7.49
CA MET A 133 -14.75 10.97 8.47
C MET A 133 -15.95 10.96 9.43
N MET A 134 -17.16 10.82 8.92
CA MET A 134 -18.38 10.73 9.75
C MET A 134 -18.35 9.49 10.65
N PHE A 135 -17.98 8.33 10.11
CA PHE A 135 -17.85 7.09 10.89
C PHE A 135 -16.80 7.22 11.98
N SER A 136 -15.64 7.80 11.67
CA SER A 136 -14.55 7.99 12.64
C SER A 136 -14.94 8.99 13.73
N SER A 137 -15.62 10.09 13.40
CA SER A 137 -15.99 11.11 14.40
C SER A 137 -16.93 10.58 15.47
N VAL A 138 -17.81 9.63 15.15
CA VAL A 138 -18.81 9.07 16.07
C VAL A 138 -18.35 7.73 16.65
N GLY A 139 -17.73 6.88 15.82
CA GLY A 139 -17.47 5.48 16.14
C GLY A 139 -16.11 5.20 16.78
N LEU A 140 -15.13 6.08 16.63
CA LEU A 140 -13.74 5.79 17.04
C LEU A 140 -13.61 5.58 18.56
N TYR A 141 -14.14 6.46 19.37
CA TYR A 141 -14.04 6.38 20.83
C TYR A 141 -14.73 5.13 21.40
N PRO A 142 -16.01 4.82 21.04
CA PRO A 142 -16.65 3.58 21.44
C PRO A 142 -15.89 2.33 20.98
N LEU A 143 -15.33 2.35 19.76
CA LEU A 143 -14.57 1.23 19.22
C LEU A 143 -13.30 0.97 20.05
N MET A 144 -12.54 2.00 20.41
CA MET A 144 -11.34 1.88 21.25
C MET A 144 -11.66 1.30 22.62
N ARG A 145 -12.78 1.72 23.24
CA ARG A 145 -13.27 1.12 24.49
C ARG A 145 -13.67 -0.35 24.32
N ALA A 146 -14.37 -0.68 23.26
CA ALA A 146 -14.75 -2.06 22.95
C ALA A 146 -13.53 -2.97 22.75
N LEU A 147 -12.44 -2.43 22.19
CA LEU A 147 -11.16 -3.10 22.05
C LEU A 147 -10.32 -3.14 23.35
N LYS A 148 -10.89 -2.66 24.46
CA LYS A 148 -10.25 -2.64 25.79
C LYS A 148 -8.92 -1.88 25.81
N THR A 149 -8.83 -0.77 25.09
CA THR A 149 -7.68 0.13 25.19
C THR A 149 -7.56 0.61 26.65
N PRO A 150 -6.38 0.51 27.30
CA PRO A 150 -6.20 0.91 28.69
C PRO A 150 -6.57 2.38 28.93
N GLU A 151 -7.28 2.67 30.03
CA GLU A 151 -7.83 4.00 30.27
C GLU A 151 -6.76 5.10 30.43
N ASN A 152 -5.58 4.73 30.95
CA ASN A 152 -4.45 5.64 31.10
C ASN A 152 -3.89 6.20 29.78
N ILE A 153 -4.04 5.47 28.67
CA ILE A 153 -3.57 5.89 27.35
C ILE A 153 -4.72 6.18 26.37
N LEU A 154 -5.98 5.90 26.74
CA LEU A 154 -7.15 6.00 25.88
C LEU A 154 -7.32 7.40 25.28
N VAL A 155 -7.20 8.44 26.11
CA VAL A 155 -7.36 9.84 25.68
C VAL A 155 -6.28 10.24 24.70
N GLU A 156 -5.04 9.85 24.96
CA GLU A 156 -3.90 10.14 24.12
C GLU A 156 -3.98 9.38 22.78
N SER A 157 -4.27 8.09 22.83
CA SER A 157 -4.51 7.25 21.64
C SER A 157 -5.65 7.79 20.79
N HIS A 158 -6.76 8.19 21.42
CA HIS A 158 -7.90 8.78 20.71
C HIS A 158 -7.51 10.12 20.05
N SER A 159 -6.77 10.97 20.74
CA SER A 159 -6.29 12.26 20.18
C SER A 159 -5.42 12.06 18.93
N TYR A 160 -4.55 11.06 18.95
CA TYR A 160 -3.70 10.70 17.80
C TYR A 160 -4.52 10.23 16.61
N VAL A 161 -5.31 9.15 16.79
CA VAL A 161 -6.06 8.55 15.69
C VAL A 161 -7.19 9.45 15.19
N SER A 162 -7.88 10.17 16.07
CA SER A 162 -8.92 11.13 15.66
C SER A 162 -8.36 12.24 14.78
N THR A 163 -7.14 12.73 15.06
CA THR A 163 -6.47 13.71 14.21
C THR A 163 -6.21 13.14 12.81
N LEU A 164 -5.63 11.93 12.72
CA LEU A 164 -5.37 11.28 11.45
C LEU A 164 -6.64 10.96 10.65
N THR A 165 -7.69 10.49 11.32
CA THR A 165 -8.96 10.11 10.66
C THR A 165 -9.81 11.32 10.29
N THR A 166 -9.72 12.42 11.00
CA THR A 166 -10.33 13.69 10.59
C THR A 166 -9.79 14.18 9.25
N PHE A 167 -8.53 13.94 8.98
CA PHE A 167 -7.86 14.30 7.71
C PHE A 167 -7.61 13.10 6.79
N ILE A 168 -8.35 12.00 6.97
CA ILE A 168 -8.17 10.78 6.15
C ILE A 168 -8.31 11.04 4.64
N GLY A 169 -9.03 12.10 4.27
CA GLY A 169 -9.17 12.55 2.89
C GLY A 169 -7.84 12.97 2.25
N VAL A 170 -6.92 13.51 3.03
CA VAL A 170 -5.56 13.87 2.54
C VAL A 170 -4.79 12.59 2.21
N MET A 171 -4.86 11.58 3.10
CA MET A 171 -4.22 10.28 2.88
C MET A 171 -4.81 9.57 1.66
N PHE A 172 -6.14 9.58 1.54
CA PHE A 172 -6.83 9.00 0.39
C PHE A 172 -6.46 9.74 -0.91
N ALA A 173 -6.45 11.07 -0.90
CA ALA A 173 -6.09 11.88 -2.07
C ALA A 173 -4.67 11.56 -2.57
N TYR A 174 -3.67 11.48 -1.66
CA TYR A 174 -2.33 11.08 -2.04
C TYR A 174 -2.29 9.67 -2.66
N ASN A 175 -2.96 8.70 -2.04
CA ASN A 175 -3.02 7.34 -2.57
C ASN A 175 -3.68 7.26 -3.95
N LEU A 176 -4.79 7.98 -4.14
CA LEU A 176 -5.48 8.05 -5.42
C LEU A 176 -4.60 8.70 -6.49
N LEU A 177 -4.05 9.89 -6.24
CA LEU A 177 -3.22 10.63 -7.21
C LEU A 177 -1.95 9.84 -7.58
N SER A 178 -1.29 9.22 -6.60
CA SER A 178 -0.15 8.32 -6.81
C SER A 178 -0.56 7.10 -7.64
N GLY A 179 -1.74 6.53 -7.36
CA GLY A 179 -2.33 5.45 -8.13
C GLY A 179 -2.62 5.84 -9.57
N LEU A 180 -3.15 7.04 -9.81
CA LEU A 180 -3.41 7.57 -11.16
C LEU A 180 -2.11 7.74 -11.95
N LEU A 181 -1.06 8.29 -11.34
CA LEU A 181 0.26 8.43 -11.97
C LEU A 181 0.85 7.06 -12.32
N ARG A 182 0.81 6.11 -11.39
CA ARG A 182 1.21 4.72 -11.65
C ARG A 182 0.35 4.09 -12.75
N GLY A 183 -0.95 4.36 -12.76
CA GLY A 183 -1.89 3.85 -13.76
C GLY A 183 -1.54 4.24 -15.21
N ILE A 184 -0.89 5.39 -15.43
CA ILE A 184 -0.39 5.81 -16.74
C ILE A 184 1.08 5.41 -17.00
N GLY A 185 1.69 4.59 -16.15
CA GLY A 185 3.07 4.11 -16.30
C GLY A 185 4.15 4.97 -15.64
N ASN A 186 3.79 5.95 -14.81
CA ASN A 186 4.73 6.80 -14.09
C ASN A 186 4.78 6.42 -12.61
N SER A 187 5.74 5.56 -12.23
CA SER A 187 5.99 5.18 -10.83
C SER A 187 7.06 6.04 -10.15
N PHE A 188 7.83 6.80 -10.92
CA PHE A 188 8.96 7.58 -10.40
C PHE A 188 8.51 8.85 -9.67
N MET A 189 7.56 9.59 -10.20
CA MET A 189 7.11 10.84 -9.58
C MET A 189 6.46 10.64 -8.20
N PRO A 190 5.60 9.62 -7.98
CA PRO A 190 5.13 9.28 -6.64
C PRO A 190 6.26 9.01 -5.63
N LEU A 191 7.35 8.36 -6.05
CA LEU A 191 8.53 8.15 -5.19
C LEU A 191 9.16 9.50 -4.77
N ILE A 192 9.38 10.41 -5.70
CA ILE A 192 9.97 11.72 -5.41
C ILE A 192 9.09 12.50 -4.42
N PHE A 193 7.77 12.51 -4.64
CA PHE A 193 6.85 13.19 -3.74
C PHE A 193 6.80 12.56 -2.36
N LEU A 194 6.92 11.23 -2.27
CA LEU A 194 7.03 10.53 -1.00
C LEU A 194 8.31 10.91 -0.24
N ILE A 195 9.46 10.95 -0.91
CA ILE A 195 10.74 11.34 -0.29
C ILE A 195 10.64 12.76 0.28
N ILE A 196 10.12 13.71 -0.52
CA ILE A 196 9.95 15.10 -0.07
C ILE A 196 9.00 15.16 1.13
N SER A 197 7.88 14.44 1.08
CA SER A 197 6.92 14.35 2.18
C SER A 197 7.53 13.75 3.45
N SER A 198 8.29 12.66 3.31
CA SER A 198 8.94 12.03 4.45
C SER A 198 9.95 12.94 5.15
N LEU A 199 10.76 13.66 4.38
CA LEU A 199 11.68 14.66 4.94
C LEU A 199 10.92 15.81 5.62
N THR A 200 9.86 16.30 4.99
CA THR A 200 9.01 17.35 5.57
C THR A 200 8.36 16.87 6.87
N ASN A 201 7.88 15.63 6.92
CA ASN A 201 7.28 15.06 8.12
C ASN A 201 8.28 14.99 9.27
N ILE A 202 9.48 14.42 9.06
CA ILE A 202 10.52 14.33 10.08
C ILE A 202 10.85 15.73 10.65
N MET A 203 10.97 16.74 9.80
CA MET A 203 11.22 18.12 10.24
C MET A 203 10.05 18.67 11.09
N LEU A 204 8.82 18.42 10.65
CA LEU A 204 7.62 18.86 11.36
C LEU A 204 7.41 18.12 12.68
N ASP A 205 7.70 16.81 12.75
CA ASP A 205 7.65 16.03 13.97
C ASP A 205 8.58 16.60 15.03
N LEU A 206 9.84 16.82 14.66
CA LEU A 206 10.80 17.46 15.56
C LEU A 206 10.33 18.85 16.01
N LEU A 207 9.80 19.66 15.10
CA LEU A 207 9.33 21.01 15.41
C LEU A 207 8.11 20.99 16.35
N PHE A 208 7.09 20.17 16.04
CA PHE A 208 5.84 20.14 16.81
C PHE A 208 5.99 19.45 18.16
N ILE A 209 6.81 18.42 18.24
CA ILE A 209 7.04 17.68 19.48
C ILE A 209 8.00 18.46 20.38
N THR A 210 9.14 18.92 19.88
CA THR A 210 10.17 19.53 20.75
C THR A 210 9.93 21.01 21.02
N ARG A 211 9.59 21.82 19.98
CA ARG A 211 9.46 23.26 20.12
C ARG A 211 8.07 23.72 20.51
N PHE A 212 7.02 23.12 19.91
CA PHE A 212 5.64 23.50 20.21
C PHE A 212 5.01 22.63 21.31
N GLN A 213 5.68 21.57 21.76
CA GLN A 213 5.23 20.68 22.83
C GLN A 213 3.79 20.15 22.63
N MET A 214 3.44 19.85 21.38
CA MET A 214 2.10 19.38 21.02
C MET A 214 1.84 17.91 21.39
N GLY A 215 2.81 17.22 22.00
CA GLY A 215 2.71 15.81 22.35
C GLY A 215 2.49 14.92 21.10
N ILE A 216 1.84 13.78 21.31
CA ILE A 216 1.54 12.81 20.26
C ILE A 216 0.64 13.37 19.13
N ARG A 217 -0.21 14.35 19.46
CA ARG A 217 -1.04 15.04 18.50
C ARG A 217 -0.19 15.81 17.49
N GLY A 218 1.00 16.29 17.92
CA GLY A 218 1.97 16.94 17.03
C GLY A 218 2.45 16.03 15.92
N ALA A 219 2.78 14.76 16.22
CA ALA A 219 3.14 13.76 15.23
C ALA A 219 2.01 13.50 14.22
N ALA A 220 0.77 13.36 14.70
CA ALA A 220 -0.38 13.19 13.81
C ALA A 220 -0.58 14.39 12.86
N VAL A 221 -0.47 15.62 13.38
CA VAL A 221 -0.59 16.85 12.57
C VAL A 221 0.56 16.97 11.56
N ALA A 222 1.78 16.66 11.96
CA ALA A 222 2.94 16.65 11.07
C ALA A 222 2.76 15.68 9.90
N THR A 223 2.27 14.48 10.17
CA THR A 223 1.94 13.47 9.15
C THR A 223 0.88 13.98 8.17
N VAL A 224 -0.19 14.61 8.66
CA VAL A 224 -1.25 15.18 7.81
C VAL A 224 -0.71 16.31 6.92
N ILE A 225 0.07 17.24 7.48
CA ILE A 225 0.65 18.36 6.72
C ILE A 225 1.62 17.84 5.65
N ALA A 226 2.51 16.92 5.99
CA ALA A 226 3.47 16.34 5.07
C ALA A 226 2.77 15.60 3.91
N GLN A 227 1.74 14.83 4.20
CA GLN A 227 0.93 14.17 3.17
C GLN A 227 0.16 15.20 2.32
N GLY A 228 -0.39 16.24 2.93
CA GLY A 228 -1.04 17.36 2.22
C GLY A 228 -0.09 18.05 1.23
N PHE A 229 1.16 18.22 1.63
CA PHE A 229 2.20 18.76 0.74
C PHE A 229 2.45 17.82 -0.46
N SER A 230 2.51 16.51 -0.25
CA SER A 230 2.58 15.54 -1.34
C SER A 230 1.38 15.61 -2.30
N VAL A 231 0.17 15.77 -1.76
CA VAL A 231 -1.05 15.95 -2.58
C VAL A 231 -0.91 17.17 -3.48
N ILE A 232 -0.46 18.30 -2.94
CA ILE A 232 -0.24 19.53 -3.70
C ILE A 232 0.80 19.32 -4.81
N LEU A 233 1.92 18.67 -4.50
CA LEU A 233 2.96 18.37 -5.49
C LEU A 233 2.42 17.44 -6.59
N CYS A 234 1.68 16.40 -6.25
CA CYS A 234 1.02 15.51 -7.21
C CYS A 234 0.06 16.28 -8.11
N LEU A 235 -0.78 17.14 -7.55
CA LEU A 235 -1.74 17.95 -8.32
C LEU A 235 -1.03 18.90 -9.28
N ILE A 236 -0.02 19.63 -8.81
CA ILE A 236 0.78 20.53 -9.67
C ILE A 236 1.40 19.76 -10.83
N TYR A 237 1.97 18.58 -10.54
CA TYR A 237 2.57 17.74 -11.57
C TYR A 237 1.53 17.24 -12.57
N ILE A 238 0.38 16.74 -12.10
CA ILE A 238 -0.70 16.25 -12.95
C ILE A 238 -1.21 17.35 -13.87
N ILE A 239 -1.49 18.54 -13.33
CA ILE A 239 -2.02 19.66 -14.10
C ILE A 239 -1.00 20.14 -15.16
N ARG A 240 0.29 20.23 -14.82
CA ARG A 240 1.31 20.80 -15.70
C ARG A 240 1.92 19.80 -16.68
N LYS A 241 2.09 18.52 -16.28
CA LYS A 241 2.87 17.53 -17.03
C LYS A 241 2.03 16.36 -17.58
N THR A 242 0.86 16.09 -16.99
CA THR A 242 -0.01 14.98 -17.40
C THR A 242 -1.47 15.42 -17.59
N PRO A 243 -1.74 16.38 -18.50
CA PRO A 243 -3.08 16.94 -18.68
C PRO A 243 -4.13 15.90 -19.11
N ILE A 244 -3.67 14.73 -19.58
CA ILE A 244 -4.55 13.61 -19.93
C ILE A 244 -5.32 13.07 -18.70
N LEU A 245 -4.80 13.27 -17.47
CA LEU A 245 -5.47 12.90 -16.21
C LEU A 245 -6.34 14.03 -15.65
N VAL A 246 -6.36 15.23 -16.26
CA VAL A 246 -7.15 16.37 -15.78
C VAL A 246 -8.55 16.30 -16.39
N PRO A 247 -9.59 15.98 -15.60
CA PRO A 247 -10.96 16.00 -16.09
C PRO A 247 -11.46 17.44 -16.25
N GLU A 248 -12.24 17.69 -17.29
CA GLU A 248 -13.00 18.93 -17.50
C GLU A 248 -14.42 18.77 -16.92
N ARG A 249 -15.17 19.85 -16.79
CA ARG A 249 -16.52 19.84 -16.22
C ARG A 249 -17.45 18.82 -16.88
N GLN A 250 -17.37 18.68 -18.20
CA GLN A 250 -18.17 17.71 -18.97
C GLN A 250 -17.86 16.25 -18.64
N HIS A 251 -16.66 15.94 -18.14
CA HIS A 251 -16.25 14.58 -17.81
C HIS A 251 -16.84 14.08 -16.48
N PHE A 252 -17.39 14.98 -15.64
CA PHE A 252 -18.10 14.59 -14.41
C PHE A 252 -19.50 14.01 -14.70
N ALA A 253 -20.02 14.17 -15.93
CA ALA A 253 -21.19 13.43 -16.39
C ALA A 253 -20.80 11.96 -16.69
N VAL A 254 -20.53 11.21 -15.62
CA VAL A 254 -20.12 9.80 -15.68
C VAL A 254 -21.34 8.91 -15.78
N GLY A 255 -21.37 8.01 -16.77
CA GLY A 255 -22.48 7.08 -16.92
C GLY A 255 -22.56 6.03 -15.79
N LYS A 256 -23.79 5.58 -15.44
CA LYS A 256 -24.04 4.60 -14.36
C LYS A 256 -23.18 3.34 -14.45
N LYS A 257 -22.90 2.85 -15.67
CA LYS A 257 -22.07 1.66 -15.90
C LYS A 257 -20.62 1.87 -15.41
N LEU A 258 -20.02 3.02 -15.73
CA LEU A 258 -18.66 3.34 -15.33
C LEU A 258 -18.58 3.61 -13.81
N TYR A 259 -19.55 4.31 -13.22
CA TYR A 259 -19.63 4.46 -11.75
C TYR A 259 -19.69 3.10 -11.04
N ARG A 260 -20.55 2.20 -11.53
CA ARG A 260 -20.67 0.85 -10.98
C ARG A 260 -19.34 0.07 -11.11
N GLU A 261 -18.65 0.21 -12.23
CA GLU A 261 -17.36 -0.44 -12.46
C GLU A 261 -16.30 0.07 -11.48
N LEU A 262 -16.14 1.39 -11.34
CA LEU A 262 -15.23 2.04 -10.42
C LEU A 262 -15.52 1.66 -8.96
N ALA A 263 -16.78 1.82 -8.52
CA ALA A 263 -17.18 1.53 -7.16
C ALA A 263 -16.95 0.07 -6.80
N THR A 264 -17.39 -0.87 -7.66
CA THR A 264 -17.22 -2.30 -7.39
C THR A 264 -15.74 -2.72 -7.41
N GLN A 265 -14.90 -2.13 -8.26
CA GLN A 265 -13.47 -2.41 -8.30
C GLN A 265 -12.76 -1.84 -7.08
N GLY A 266 -13.04 -0.58 -6.74
CA GLY A 266 -12.47 0.08 -5.56
C GLY A 266 -12.86 -0.63 -4.27
N LEU A 267 -14.16 -0.83 -4.03
CA LEU A 267 -14.65 -1.49 -2.82
C LEU A 267 -14.16 -2.92 -2.69
N SER A 268 -14.09 -3.70 -3.79
CA SER A 268 -13.54 -5.07 -3.75
C SER A 268 -12.12 -5.08 -3.22
N MET A 269 -11.24 -4.18 -3.69
CA MET A 269 -9.87 -4.10 -3.20
C MET A 269 -9.78 -3.52 -1.79
N GLY A 270 -10.61 -2.56 -1.44
CA GLY A 270 -10.69 -2.03 -0.08
C GLY A 270 -11.08 -3.11 0.92
N PHE A 271 -12.16 -3.84 0.65
CA PHE A 271 -12.58 -4.96 1.50
C PHE A 271 -11.55 -6.10 1.53
N MET A 272 -10.90 -6.39 0.40
CA MET A 272 -9.81 -7.38 0.35
C MET A 272 -8.72 -7.04 1.38
N ASN A 273 -8.24 -5.80 1.40
CA ASN A 273 -7.21 -5.37 2.34
C ASN A 273 -7.73 -5.37 3.79
N ALA A 274 -8.94 -4.89 4.03
CA ALA A 274 -9.54 -4.87 5.37
C ALA A 274 -9.68 -6.29 5.95
N VAL A 275 -10.12 -7.26 5.16
CA VAL A 275 -10.24 -8.67 5.57
C VAL A 275 -8.88 -9.28 5.90
N VAL A 276 -7.85 -9.01 5.07
CA VAL A 276 -6.48 -9.47 5.33
C VAL A 276 -5.94 -8.88 6.63
N SER A 277 -6.11 -7.56 6.84
CA SER A 277 -5.68 -6.89 8.08
C SER A 277 -6.39 -7.45 9.30
N SER A 278 -7.71 -7.70 9.22
CA SER A 278 -8.47 -8.31 10.33
C SER A 278 -7.94 -9.71 10.68
N GLY A 279 -7.64 -10.54 9.68
CA GLY A 279 -7.03 -11.85 9.92
C GLY A 279 -5.66 -11.76 10.60
N THR A 280 -4.87 -10.74 10.28
CA THR A 280 -3.56 -10.51 10.91
C THR A 280 -3.69 -10.12 12.39
N VAL A 281 -4.68 -9.30 12.73
CA VAL A 281 -4.99 -8.95 14.13
C VAL A 281 -5.40 -10.18 14.93
N ILE A 282 -6.24 -11.05 14.38
CA ILE A 282 -6.65 -12.30 15.03
C ILE A 282 -5.46 -13.23 15.27
N LEU A 283 -4.60 -13.39 14.26
CA LEU A 283 -3.38 -14.19 14.42
C LEU A 283 -2.45 -13.61 15.47
N GLN A 284 -2.31 -12.28 15.54
CA GLN A 284 -1.49 -11.60 16.56
C GLN A 284 -2.04 -11.85 17.98
N SER A 285 -3.36 -11.86 18.15
CA SER A 285 -3.98 -12.20 19.44
C SER A 285 -3.63 -13.60 19.90
N ALA A 286 -3.62 -14.58 18.97
CA ALA A 286 -3.20 -15.95 19.29
C ALA A 286 -1.70 -16.04 19.64
N ILE A 287 -0.84 -15.28 18.96
CA ILE A 287 0.60 -15.23 19.29
C ILE A 287 0.79 -14.63 20.68
N ASN A 288 0.04 -13.58 21.03
CA ASN A 288 0.11 -12.95 22.34
C ASN A 288 -0.21 -13.92 23.48
N SER A 289 -1.08 -14.90 23.26
CA SER A 289 -1.40 -15.92 24.26
C SER A 289 -0.27 -16.92 24.53
N LEU A 290 0.74 -17.01 23.66
CA LEU A 290 1.90 -17.86 23.86
C LEU A 290 2.97 -17.28 24.80
N GLY A 291 2.84 -16.00 25.17
CA GLY A 291 3.76 -15.31 26.08
C GLY A 291 4.81 -14.42 25.41
N GLU A 292 5.49 -13.62 26.26
CA GLU A 292 6.35 -12.52 25.82
C GLU A 292 7.49 -12.93 24.90
N VAL A 293 8.11 -14.09 25.16
CA VAL A 293 9.22 -14.61 24.36
C VAL A 293 8.80 -14.82 22.90
N TYR A 294 7.64 -15.43 22.66
CA TYR A 294 7.15 -15.69 21.30
C TYR A 294 6.63 -14.43 20.62
N ILE A 295 6.12 -13.46 21.38
CA ILE A 295 5.79 -12.13 20.85
C ILE A 295 7.06 -11.46 20.31
N ALA A 296 8.15 -11.48 21.09
CA ALA A 296 9.44 -10.91 20.66
C ALA A 296 10.03 -11.65 19.45
N CYS A 297 9.99 -13.00 19.44
CA CYS A 297 10.39 -13.82 18.30
C CYS A 297 9.65 -13.41 17.02
N GLN A 298 8.33 -13.34 17.10
CA GLN A 298 7.49 -13.03 15.94
C GLN A 298 7.65 -11.59 15.48
N ALA A 299 7.80 -10.63 16.41
CA ALA A 299 8.03 -9.23 16.05
C ALA A 299 9.33 -9.04 15.26
N THR A 300 10.42 -9.68 15.71
CA THR A 300 11.72 -9.65 15.02
C THR A 300 11.65 -10.36 13.66
N ALA A 301 11.06 -11.57 13.63
CA ALA A 301 10.90 -12.33 12.41
C ALA A 301 10.05 -11.58 11.37
N ARG A 302 8.95 -10.94 11.77
CA ARG A 302 8.09 -10.14 10.89
C ARG A 302 8.79 -8.94 10.28
N LYS A 303 9.64 -8.23 11.03
CA LYS A 303 10.42 -7.12 10.48
C LYS A 303 11.29 -7.59 9.31
N LEU A 304 12.06 -8.66 9.51
CA LEU A 304 12.90 -9.25 8.46
C LEU A 304 12.06 -9.79 7.29
N ASN A 305 10.99 -10.51 7.59
CA ASN A 305 10.05 -11.02 6.59
C ASN A 305 9.50 -9.89 5.71
N SER A 306 9.12 -8.75 6.29
CA SER A 306 8.61 -7.59 5.56
C SER A 306 9.60 -7.09 4.51
N PHE A 307 10.89 -6.98 4.86
CA PHE A 307 11.93 -6.58 3.89
C PHE A 307 12.11 -7.62 2.77
N CYS A 308 12.12 -8.91 3.10
CA CYS A 308 12.22 -9.99 2.11
C CYS A 308 11.02 -10.03 1.15
N LEU A 309 9.84 -9.63 1.61
CA LEU A 309 8.61 -9.65 0.82
C LEU A 309 8.36 -8.37 0.00
N MET A 310 9.09 -7.28 0.27
CA MET A 310 8.93 -6.02 -0.49
C MET A 310 9.09 -6.20 -2.01
N PRO A 311 10.11 -6.89 -2.54
CA PRO A 311 10.22 -7.09 -3.99
C PRO A 311 9.05 -7.86 -4.57
N VAL A 312 8.61 -8.91 -3.88
CA VAL A 312 7.48 -9.77 -4.28
C VAL A 312 6.18 -8.96 -4.37
N SER A 313 5.87 -8.20 -3.32
CA SER A 313 4.67 -7.35 -3.28
C SER A 313 4.72 -6.26 -4.35
N THR A 314 5.91 -5.73 -4.63
CA THR A 314 6.14 -4.68 -5.64
C THR A 314 5.97 -5.20 -7.07
N ILE A 315 6.46 -6.40 -7.37
CA ILE A 315 6.22 -7.06 -8.67
C ILE A 315 4.71 -7.28 -8.85
N GLY A 316 4.02 -7.80 -7.83
CA GLY A 316 2.57 -7.97 -7.84
C GLY A 316 1.82 -6.66 -8.10
N ALA A 317 2.18 -5.57 -7.42
CA ALA A 317 1.59 -4.24 -7.65
C ALA A 317 1.84 -3.73 -9.07
N SER A 318 3.02 -3.98 -9.65
CA SER A 318 3.36 -3.63 -11.02
C SER A 318 2.50 -4.39 -12.03
N MET A 319 2.17 -5.65 -11.73
CA MET A 319 1.31 -6.47 -12.56
C MET A 319 -0.11 -5.92 -12.66
N SER A 320 -0.63 -5.25 -11.64
CA SER A 320 -1.96 -4.62 -11.73
C SER A 320 -2.01 -3.56 -12.83
N THR A 321 -0.99 -2.71 -12.95
CA THR A 321 -0.89 -1.70 -14.02
C THR A 321 -0.60 -2.34 -15.38
N PHE A 322 0.37 -3.28 -15.42
CA PHE A 322 0.74 -3.95 -16.66
C PHE A 322 -0.46 -4.69 -17.31
N VAL A 323 -1.15 -5.51 -16.53
CA VAL A 323 -2.29 -6.29 -17.02
C VAL A 323 -3.46 -5.37 -17.37
N SER A 324 -3.70 -4.33 -16.58
CA SER A 324 -4.80 -3.38 -16.80
C SER A 324 -4.65 -2.63 -18.11
N GLN A 325 -3.45 -2.07 -18.39
CA GLN A 325 -3.17 -1.37 -19.64
C GLN A 325 -3.25 -2.31 -20.85
N ASN A 326 -2.64 -3.51 -20.75
CA ASN A 326 -2.68 -4.49 -21.85
C ASN A 326 -4.08 -5.05 -22.10
N ARG A 327 -4.93 -5.15 -21.03
CA ARG A 327 -6.35 -5.48 -21.20
C ARG A 327 -7.09 -4.40 -21.97
N GLY A 328 -6.83 -3.12 -21.64
CA GLY A 328 -7.38 -1.99 -22.35
C GLY A 328 -6.99 -1.98 -23.83
N ALA A 329 -5.72 -2.30 -24.11
CA ALA A 329 -5.17 -2.42 -25.48
C ALA A 329 -5.57 -3.71 -26.22
N GLY A 330 -6.27 -4.66 -25.59
CA GLY A 330 -6.64 -5.94 -26.19
C GLY A 330 -5.52 -6.97 -26.34
N ASN A 331 -4.35 -6.74 -25.74
CA ASN A 331 -3.13 -7.54 -25.90
C ASN A 331 -3.13 -8.82 -25.03
N LYS A 332 -4.02 -9.79 -25.34
CA LYS A 332 -4.18 -11.04 -24.55
C LYS A 332 -2.86 -11.84 -24.39
N ASP A 333 -2.08 -11.99 -25.46
CA ASP A 333 -0.83 -12.76 -25.41
C ASP A 333 0.27 -12.07 -24.59
N ARG A 334 0.31 -10.74 -24.64
CA ARG A 334 1.23 -9.96 -23.84
C ARG A 334 0.90 -10.08 -22.35
N ILE A 335 -0.38 -10.14 -21.98
CA ILE A 335 -0.82 -10.40 -20.61
C ILE A 335 -0.30 -11.77 -20.13
N ARG A 336 -0.50 -12.85 -20.90
CA ARG A 336 -0.02 -14.19 -20.55
C ARG A 336 1.50 -14.22 -20.36
N LYS A 337 2.25 -13.64 -21.31
CA LYS A 337 3.72 -13.56 -21.24
C LYS A 337 4.16 -12.73 -20.03
N GLY A 338 3.49 -11.60 -19.72
CA GLY A 338 3.79 -10.75 -18.58
C GLY A 338 3.60 -11.46 -17.25
N ILE A 339 2.48 -12.16 -17.07
CA ILE A 339 2.19 -12.95 -15.86
C ILE A 339 3.25 -14.03 -15.67
N ARG A 340 3.61 -14.77 -16.75
CA ARG A 340 4.67 -15.77 -16.69
C ARG A 340 6.02 -15.16 -16.30
N THR A 341 6.40 -14.03 -16.91
CA THR A 341 7.65 -13.32 -16.60
C THR A 341 7.68 -12.88 -15.13
N ALA A 342 6.61 -12.30 -14.62
CA ALA A 342 6.52 -11.88 -13.23
C ALA A 342 6.61 -13.07 -12.27
N CYS A 343 5.93 -14.19 -12.54
CA CYS A 343 6.07 -15.41 -11.73
C CYS A 343 7.51 -15.94 -11.73
N ILE A 344 8.21 -15.89 -12.85
CA ILE A 344 9.64 -16.30 -12.92
C ILE A 344 10.49 -15.34 -12.04
N MET A 345 10.25 -14.03 -12.12
CA MET A 345 10.97 -13.06 -11.29
C MET A 345 10.76 -13.34 -9.80
N ASP A 346 9.53 -13.65 -9.37
CA ASP A 346 9.23 -13.96 -7.98
C ASP A 346 9.83 -15.30 -7.53
N VAL A 347 9.84 -16.30 -8.39
CA VAL A 347 10.51 -17.59 -8.09
C VAL A 347 12.02 -17.37 -7.93
N CYS A 348 12.66 -16.62 -8.84
CA CYS A 348 14.07 -16.28 -8.72
C CYS A 348 14.37 -15.52 -7.43
N TRP A 349 13.56 -14.53 -7.08
CA TRP A 349 13.72 -13.81 -5.82
C TRP A 349 13.47 -14.71 -4.60
N GLY A 350 12.40 -15.52 -4.62
CA GLY A 350 12.06 -16.45 -3.54
C GLY A 350 13.18 -17.45 -3.26
N VAL A 351 13.80 -18.00 -4.32
CA VAL A 351 14.96 -18.89 -4.19
C VAL A 351 16.17 -18.14 -3.63
N THR A 352 16.42 -16.92 -4.10
CA THR A 352 17.53 -16.07 -3.57
C THR A 352 17.31 -15.77 -2.08
N ALA A 353 16.13 -15.33 -1.70
CA ALA A 353 15.78 -15.06 -0.31
C ALA A 353 15.85 -16.33 0.57
N MET A 354 15.41 -17.48 0.04
CA MET A 354 15.53 -18.77 0.71
C MET A 354 16.99 -19.11 1.00
N ILE A 355 17.89 -18.98 0.04
CA ILE A 355 19.31 -19.25 0.22
C ILE A 355 19.91 -18.30 1.27
N ILE A 356 19.63 -17.00 1.17
CA ILE A 356 20.11 -16.01 2.13
C ILE A 356 19.63 -16.32 3.55
N LEU A 357 18.34 -16.58 3.73
CA LEU A 357 17.76 -16.86 5.05
C LEU A 357 18.18 -18.23 5.59
N PHE A 358 18.43 -19.22 4.75
CA PHE A 358 18.90 -20.52 5.21
C PHE A 358 20.27 -20.40 5.89
N PHE A 359 21.21 -19.68 5.29
CA PHE A 359 22.58 -19.53 5.81
C PHE A 359 22.72 -18.40 6.83
N PHE A 360 22.03 -17.27 6.65
CA PHE A 360 22.27 -16.05 7.40
C PHE A 360 21.12 -15.62 8.34
N ALA A 361 20.09 -16.45 8.55
CA ALA A 361 18.92 -16.05 9.36
C ALA A 361 19.33 -15.59 10.77
N CYS A 362 20.20 -16.34 11.49
CA CYS A 362 20.65 -15.97 12.83
C CYS A 362 21.39 -14.63 12.83
N ASN A 363 22.32 -14.42 11.89
CA ASN A 363 23.08 -13.16 11.76
C ASN A 363 22.16 -11.97 11.48
N LEU A 364 21.14 -12.16 10.62
CA LEU A 364 20.18 -11.12 10.30
C LEU A 364 19.28 -10.81 11.50
N VAL A 365 18.84 -11.82 12.26
CA VAL A 365 18.05 -11.61 13.48
C VAL A 365 18.84 -10.83 14.52
N THR A 366 20.14 -11.16 14.71
CA THR A 366 21.03 -10.43 15.63
C THR A 366 21.18 -8.96 15.23
N LEU A 367 21.27 -8.66 13.94
CA LEU A 367 21.36 -7.29 13.43
C LEU A 367 20.14 -6.43 13.81
N PHE A 368 18.96 -7.06 14.02
CA PHE A 368 17.74 -6.39 14.45
C PHE A 368 17.56 -6.29 15.98
N GLY A 369 18.64 -6.55 16.75
CA GLY A 369 18.76 -6.24 18.16
C GLY A 369 18.38 -7.37 19.13
N SER A 370 18.15 -8.59 18.64
CA SER A 370 17.90 -9.73 19.52
C SER A 370 19.22 -10.44 19.88
N THR A 371 19.54 -10.46 21.17
CA THR A 371 20.75 -11.12 21.71
C THR A 371 20.43 -12.36 22.55
N GLN A 372 19.15 -12.62 22.84
CA GLN A 372 18.72 -13.79 23.59
C GLN A 372 18.63 -15.01 22.67
N ASP A 373 19.34 -16.09 23.01
CA ASP A 373 19.43 -17.30 22.20
C ASP A 373 18.05 -17.87 21.81
N VAL A 374 17.10 -17.90 22.75
CA VAL A 374 15.74 -18.41 22.51
C VAL A 374 15.00 -17.61 21.45
N ILE A 375 15.15 -16.27 21.47
CA ILE A 375 14.50 -15.39 20.49
C ILE A 375 15.17 -15.58 19.12
N LEU A 376 16.50 -15.66 19.12
CA LEU A 376 17.30 -15.82 17.92
C LEU A 376 16.97 -17.15 17.20
N ASP A 377 16.92 -18.27 17.93
CA ASP A 377 16.67 -19.58 17.36
C ASP A 377 15.23 -19.69 16.81
N ASN A 378 14.23 -19.25 17.57
CA ASN A 378 12.84 -19.33 17.13
C ASN A 378 12.52 -18.38 15.97
N ALA A 379 13.07 -17.17 15.98
CA ALA A 379 12.89 -16.23 14.85
C ALA A 379 13.61 -16.74 13.58
N ALA A 380 14.83 -17.28 13.72
CA ALA A 380 15.56 -17.88 12.60
C ALA A 380 14.84 -19.14 12.07
N LEU A 381 14.28 -19.96 12.96
CA LEU A 381 13.49 -21.13 12.58
C LEU A 381 12.26 -20.71 11.75
N TYR A 382 11.50 -19.72 12.22
CA TYR A 382 10.37 -19.15 11.48
C TYR A 382 10.79 -18.71 10.08
N LEU A 383 11.86 -17.92 9.97
CA LEU A 383 12.35 -17.41 8.69
C LEU A 383 12.82 -18.53 7.75
N ARG A 384 13.59 -19.50 8.26
CA ARG A 384 14.05 -20.65 7.48
C ARG A 384 12.92 -21.52 6.97
N PHE A 385 11.87 -21.69 7.77
CA PHE A 385 10.71 -22.50 7.38
C PHE A 385 9.81 -21.76 6.37
N THR A 386 9.63 -20.45 6.52
CA THR A 386 8.75 -19.68 5.65
C THR A 386 9.41 -19.31 4.31
N ALA A 387 10.73 -19.16 4.26
CA ALA A 387 11.46 -18.72 3.09
C ALA A 387 11.22 -19.55 1.81
N PRO A 388 11.14 -20.90 1.82
CA PRO A 388 10.82 -21.70 0.65
C PRO A 388 9.47 -21.34 0.01
N PHE A 389 8.53 -20.82 0.81
CA PHE A 389 7.19 -20.46 0.37
C PHE A 389 7.07 -19.03 -0.19
N TYR A 390 8.17 -18.25 -0.19
CA TYR A 390 8.15 -16.90 -0.81
C TYR A 390 7.89 -16.94 -2.30
N ALA A 391 8.35 -17.97 -3.00
CA ALA A 391 8.01 -18.17 -4.41
C ALA A 391 6.50 -18.41 -4.60
N VAL A 392 5.88 -19.19 -3.71
CA VAL A 392 4.42 -19.44 -3.71
C VAL A 392 3.66 -18.14 -3.45
N LEU A 393 4.11 -17.36 -2.46
CA LEU A 393 3.52 -16.07 -2.13
C LEU A 393 3.66 -15.06 -3.29
N GLY A 394 4.77 -15.08 -4.04
CA GLY A 394 4.96 -14.26 -5.23
C GLY A 394 3.94 -14.59 -6.31
N ILE A 395 3.76 -15.86 -6.60
CA ILE A 395 2.73 -16.31 -7.54
C ILE A 395 1.35 -15.86 -7.07
N LEU A 396 1.06 -15.97 -5.76
CA LEU A 396 -0.18 -15.50 -5.14
C LEU A 396 -0.42 -14.02 -5.41
N PHE A 397 0.55 -13.14 -5.10
CA PHE A 397 0.43 -11.69 -5.33
C PHE A 397 0.24 -11.36 -6.80
N ASN A 398 0.99 -12.02 -7.70
CA ASN A 398 0.85 -11.83 -9.14
C ASN A 398 -0.52 -12.25 -9.65
N MET A 399 -1.03 -13.41 -9.24
CA MET A 399 -2.36 -13.89 -9.64
C MET A 399 -3.47 -13.01 -9.08
N ARG A 400 -3.38 -12.61 -7.80
CA ARG A 400 -4.36 -11.74 -7.14
C ARG A 400 -4.46 -10.39 -7.88
N ASN A 401 -3.34 -9.72 -8.11
CA ASN A 401 -3.31 -8.43 -8.79
C ASN A 401 -3.68 -8.52 -10.28
N SER A 402 -3.26 -9.58 -10.96
CA SER A 402 -3.62 -9.83 -12.36
C SER A 402 -5.12 -10.08 -12.54
N LEU A 403 -5.73 -10.88 -11.68
CA LEU A 403 -7.18 -11.13 -11.70
C LEU A 403 -7.96 -9.84 -11.41
N GLN A 404 -7.53 -9.03 -10.45
CA GLN A 404 -8.11 -7.71 -10.20
C GLN A 404 -8.04 -6.83 -11.46
N ALA A 405 -6.89 -6.76 -12.10
CA ALA A 405 -6.69 -6.00 -13.34
C ALA A 405 -7.51 -6.54 -14.52
N LEU A 406 -7.73 -7.86 -14.57
CA LEU A 406 -8.65 -8.50 -15.51
C LEU A 406 -10.13 -8.27 -15.16
N GLY A 407 -10.44 -7.56 -14.08
CA GLY A 407 -11.79 -7.23 -13.64
C GLY A 407 -12.52 -8.38 -12.94
N GLU A 408 -11.80 -9.44 -12.58
CA GLU A 408 -12.32 -10.54 -11.79
C GLU A 408 -12.28 -10.14 -10.30
N LYS A 409 -13.31 -9.43 -9.85
CA LYS A 409 -13.33 -8.76 -8.54
C LYS A 409 -13.57 -9.73 -7.39
N THR A 410 -14.43 -10.72 -7.61
CA THR A 410 -14.89 -11.67 -6.59
C THR A 410 -13.83 -12.71 -6.25
N LYS A 411 -13.10 -13.20 -7.24
CA LYS A 411 -12.12 -14.29 -7.07
C LYS A 411 -10.96 -13.91 -6.15
N PRO A 412 -10.31 -12.74 -6.30
CA PRO A 412 -9.31 -12.26 -5.36
C PRO A 412 -9.89 -11.95 -3.96
N LEU A 413 -11.13 -11.46 -3.89
CA LEU A 413 -11.78 -11.22 -2.62
C LEU A 413 -12.03 -12.53 -1.84
N ILE A 414 -12.46 -13.60 -2.53
CA ILE A 414 -12.60 -14.94 -1.94
C ILE A 414 -11.25 -15.41 -1.35
N SER A 415 -10.14 -15.19 -2.05
CA SER A 415 -8.82 -15.56 -1.52
C SER A 415 -8.50 -14.87 -0.19
N SER A 416 -8.93 -13.62 0.00
CA SER A 416 -8.74 -12.90 1.26
C SER A 416 -9.63 -13.42 2.38
N PHE A 417 -10.85 -13.84 2.07
CA PHE A 417 -11.69 -14.55 3.04
C PHE A 417 -11.11 -15.91 3.43
N MET A 418 -10.52 -16.65 2.48
CA MET A 418 -9.80 -17.89 2.79
C MET A 418 -8.60 -17.63 3.71
N GLU A 419 -7.86 -16.54 3.49
CA GLU A 419 -6.76 -16.11 4.35
C GLU A 419 -7.25 -15.84 5.77
N CYS A 420 -8.29 -15.02 5.91
CA CYS A 420 -8.87 -14.69 7.21
C CYS A 420 -9.41 -15.92 7.93
N ALA A 421 -10.19 -16.77 7.24
CA ALA A 421 -10.72 -18.02 7.80
C ALA A 421 -9.59 -18.98 8.21
N GLY A 422 -8.55 -19.12 7.40
CA GLY A 422 -7.38 -19.89 7.74
C GLY A 422 -6.71 -19.40 9.02
N LYS A 423 -6.46 -18.08 9.12
CA LYS A 423 -5.87 -17.48 10.33
C LYS A 423 -6.75 -17.68 11.57
N ILE A 424 -8.09 -17.63 11.44
CA ILE A 424 -9.03 -17.92 12.53
C ILE A 424 -8.92 -19.39 12.96
N ILE A 425 -8.92 -20.34 12.02
CA ILE A 425 -8.78 -21.77 12.31
C ILE A 425 -7.45 -22.03 13.03
N PHE A 426 -6.37 -21.46 12.55
CA PHE A 426 -5.06 -21.59 13.20
C PHE A 426 -5.05 -20.99 14.61
N ALA A 427 -5.61 -19.80 14.78
CA ALA A 427 -5.67 -19.10 16.07
C ALA A 427 -6.48 -19.88 17.12
N LEU A 428 -7.59 -20.50 16.73
CA LEU A 428 -8.51 -21.17 17.66
C LEU A 428 -8.14 -22.62 17.94
N PHE A 429 -7.57 -23.34 16.98
CA PHE A 429 -7.39 -24.79 17.10
C PHE A 429 -5.94 -25.24 17.01
N ILE A 430 -5.16 -24.69 16.08
CA ILE A 430 -3.83 -25.24 15.77
C ILE A 430 -2.76 -24.63 16.68
N ILE A 431 -2.79 -23.31 16.89
CA ILE A 431 -1.81 -22.64 17.77
C ILE A 431 -1.96 -23.10 19.21
N PRO A 432 -3.17 -23.25 19.80
CA PRO A 432 -3.31 -23.81 21.15
C PRO A 432 -2.78 -25.24 21.29
N ALA A 433 -2.87 -26.05 20.22
CA ALA A 433 -2.41 -27.45 20.23
C ALA A 433 -0.91 -27.59 19.95
N MET A 434 -0.33 -26.75 19.08
CA MET A 434 1.05 -26.91 18.58
C MET A 434 2.00 -25.80 19.06
N GLY A 435 1.50 -24.82 19.81
CA GLY A 435 2.29 -23.66 20.28
C GLY A 435 2.88 -22.86 19.09
N TYR A 436 4.12 -22.46 19.21
CA TYR A 436 4.79 -21.61 18.21
C TYR A 436 4.95 -22.29 16.83
N TRP A 437 5.01 -23.63 16.78
CA TRP A 437 4.97 -24.37 15.52
C TRP A 437 3.70 -24.10 14.72
N GLY A 438 2.54 -23.95 15.40
CA GLY A 438 1.30 -23.54 14.76
C GLY A 438 1.41 -22.18 14.10
N VAL A 439 2.16 -21.24 14.70
CA VAL A 439 2.42 -19.91 14.10
C VAL A 439 3.31 -20.03 12.86
N ILE A 440 4.37 -20.84 12.93
CA ILE A 440 5.34 -21.05 11.85
C ILE A 440 4.67 -21.60 10.58
N ILE A 441 3.81 -22.60 10.71
CA ILE A 441 3.17 -23.27 9.56
C ILE A 441 1.92 -22.56 9.05
N CYS A 442 1.36 -21.62 9.81
CA CYS A 442 0.09 -20.94 9.51
C CYS A 442 0.13 -20.25 8.13
N GLU A 443 1.01 -19.29 7.97
CA GLU A 443 1.08 -18.50 6.73
C GLU A 443 1.47 -19.33 5.50
N PRO A 444 2.49 -20.18 5.53
CA PRO A 444 2.86 -21.05 4.41
C PRO A 444 1.73 -21.92 3.88
N LEU A 445 0.99 -22.58 4.76
CA LEU A 445 -0.13 -23.43 4.35
C LEU A 445 -1.26 -22.61 3.72
N ILE A 446 -1.62 -21.49 4.32
CA ILE A 446 -2.64 -20.60 3.79
C ILE A 446 -2.24 -20.09 2.40
N TRP A 447 -0.98 -19.69 2.20
CA TRP A 447 -0.48 -19.25 0.89
C TRP A 447 -0.59 -20.32 -0.19
N CYS A 448 -0.32 -21.59 0.14
CA CYS A 448 -0.47 -22.69 -0.80
C CYS A 448 -1.93 -22.86 -1.25
N PHE A 449 -2.88 -22.87 -0.32
CA PHE A 449 -4.30 -22.99 -0.65
C PHE A 449 -4.82 -21.81 -1.49
N MET A 450 -4.45 -20.59 -1.11
CA MET A 450 -4.84 -19.38 -1.85
C MET A 450 -4.24 -19.35 -3.24
N THR A 451 -2.96 -19.74 -3.36
CA THR A 451 -2.28 -19.78 -4.67
C THR A 451 -2.94 -20.80 -5.58
N ALA A 452 -3.26 -22.00 -5.08
CA ALA A 452 -3.96 -23.00 -5.85
C ALA A 452 -5.33 -22.49 -6.34
N GLN A 453 -6.11 -21.84 -5.46
CA GLN A 453 -7.40 -21.24 -5.80
C GLN A 453 -7.25 -20.13 -6.87
N LEU A 454 -6.29 -19.23 -6.72
CA LEU A 454 -6.08 -18.13 -7.65
C LEU A 454 -5.56 -18.59 -9.01
N VAL A 455 -4.64 -19.56 -9.04
CA VAL A 455 -4.15 -20.20 -10.29
C VAL A 455 -5.29 -20.91 -11.00
N TYR A 456 -6.11 -21.69 -10.27
CA TYR A 456 -7.31 -22.31 -10.85
C TYR A 456 -8.23 -21.25 -11.48
N CYS A 457 -8.51 -20.16 -10.76
CA CYS A 457 -9.33 -19.06 -11.27
C CYS A 457 -8.71 -18.41 -12.51
N TYR A 458 -7.39 -18.21 -12.53
CA TYR A 458 -6.68 -17.63 -13.66
C TYR A 458 -6.80 -18.48 -14.93
N LEU A 459 -6.63 -19.80 -14.82
CA LEU A 459 -6.76 -20.73 -15.92
C LEU A 459 -8.17 -20.75 -16.54
N HIS A 460 -9.18 -20.36 -15.73
CA HIS A 460 -10.58 -20.31 -16.15
C HIS A 460 -11.10 -18.90 -16.47
N VAL A 461 -10.23 -17.88 -16.59
CA VAL A 461 -10.66 -16.52 -16.98
C VAL A 461 -11.16 -16.51 -18.42
N PRO A 462 -12.45 -16.15 -18.66
CA PRO A 462 -13.02 -16.19 -20.02
C PRO A 462 -12.30 -15.26 -20.99
N TYR A 463 -11.85 -14.09 -20.52
CA TYR A 463 -11.15 -13.09 -21.35
C TYR A 463 -9.85 -13.63 -21.97
N LEU A 464 -9.16 -14.53 -21.28
CA LEU A 464 -7.89 -15.10 -21.73
C LEU A 464 -8.04 -16.41 -22.53
N LYS A 465 -9.22 -17.01 -22.58
CA LYS A 465 -9.41 -18.19 -23.42
C LYS A 465 -9.10 -17.87 -24.87
N LYS A 466 -8.40 -18.76 -25.58
CA LYS A 466 -8.24 -18.67 -27.03
C LYS A 466 -9.63 -18.79 -27.65
N GLU A 467 -9.95 -17.89 -28.53
CA GLU A 467 -11.06 -18.10 -29.47
C GLU A 467 -10.59 -19.27 -30.37
N ASN A 468 -11.26 -20.43 -30.24
CA ASN A 468 -11.07 -21.56 -31.15
C ASN A 468 -11.59 -21.19 -32.53
#